data_603068a5100e3cc467accfd39d15ac30
#
_entry.id   603068a5100e3cc467accfd39d15ac30
#
_cell.length_a   1.000
_cell.length_b   1.000
_cell.length_c   1.000
_cell.angle_alpha   90.00
_cell.angle_beta   90.00
_cell.angle_gamma   90.00
#
_symmetry.space_group_name_H-M   'P 1'
#
loop_
_entity.id
_entity.type
_entity.pdbx_description
1 polymer ?
#
loop_
_entity_poly.entity_id
_entity_poly.type
_entity_poly.pdbx_seq_one_letter_code
_entity_poly.pdbx_strand_id
1 'polypeptide(L)'
;MNNFIEAIYKLYPQTVRTVGDDAFDVDGNPVIYDAAVVQLESEKMTNAQTAVGILNSTDWASISDVGSPSNNPYLSNQSEFIAYRNVIRAIAVYPPAGQVTWPTAPTEIWEGE
;
A
#
# COMPACT_ATOMS: atom_id res chain seq x y z
N MET A 1 8.68 -5.70 -6.83
CA MET A 1 9.94 -5.09 -6.36
C MET A 1 10.15 -5.39 -4.90
N ASN A 2 11.36 -5.69 -4.54
CA ASN A 2 11.71 -6.05 -3.18
C ASN A 2 12.07 -4.79 -2.38
N ASN A 3 11.47 -4.62 -1.22
CA ASN A 3 11.72 -3.49 -0.33
C ASN A 3 12.74 -3.82 0.77
N PHE A 4 13.55 -4.85 0.55
CA PHE A 4 14.48 -5.35 1.57
C PHE A 4 15.49 -4.28 1.99
N ILE A 5 16.07 -3.57 1.03
CA ILE A 5 17.09 -2.54 1.29
C ILE A 5 16.45 -1.37 2.08
N GLU A 6 15.28 -0.91 1.65
CA GLU A 6 14.55 0.16 2.34
C GLU A 6 14.19 -0.25 3.77
N ALA A 7 13.85 -1.53 3.98
CA ALA A 7 13.56 -2.05 5.31
C ALA A 7 14.80 -2.05 6.20
N ILE A 8 15.98 -2.34 5.66
CA ILE A 8 17.24 -2.23 6.40
C ILE A 8 17.43 -0.79 6.88
N TYR A 9 17.30 0.20 6.00
CA TYR A 9 17.46 1.61 6.37
C TYR A 9 16.45 2.04 7.43
N LYS A 10 15.23 1.54 7.34
CA LYS A 10 14.17 1.89 8.29
C LYS A 10 14.42 1.32 9.68
N LEU A 11 14.77 0.03 9.75
CA LEU A 11 14.94 -0.68 11.02
C LEU A 11 16.30 -0.43 11.66
N TYR A 12 17.30 -0.13 10.85
CA TYR A 12 18.68 0.08 11.29
C TYR A 12 19.15 1.44 10.75
N PRO A 13 18.71 2.55 11.39
CA PRO A 13 18.95 3.89 10.85
C PRO A 13 20.42 4.33 10.83
N GLN A 14 21.30 3.62 11.52
CA GLN A 14 22.74 3.84 11.45
C GLN A 14 23.33 3.45 10.07
N THR A 15 22.56 2.71 9.25
CA THR A 15 22.99 2.30 7.93
C THR A 15 23.08 3.51 7.00
N VAL A 16 24.24 3.71 6.35
CA VAL A 16 24.43 4.81 5.38
C VAL A 16 24.63 4.31 3.96
N ARG A 17 24.98 3.03 3.79
CA ARG A 17 25.07 2.42 2.46
C ARG A 17 24.87 0.92 2.56
N THR A 18 24.50 0.34 1.42
CA THR A 18 24.40 -1.11 1.27
C THR A 18 25.16 -1.55 0.02
N VAL A 19 25.73 -2.75 0.08
CA VAL A 19 26.38 -3.40 -1.07
C VAL A 19 25.82 -4.82 -1.12
N GLY A 20 24.99 -5.11 -2.12
CA GLY A 20 24.23 -6.36 -2.13
C GLY A 20 23.33 -6.39 -0.90
N ASP A 21 23.46 -7.43 -0.10
CA ASP A 21 22.72 -7.60 1.16
C ASP A 21 23.50 -7.12 2.39
N ASP A 22 24.70 -6.57 2.19
CA ASP A 22 25.51 -6.06 3.30
C ASP A 22 25.21 -4.61 3.58
N ALA A 23 25.08 -4.24 4.86
CA ALA A 23 24.82 -2.88 5.30
C ALA A 23 26.02 -2.34 6.07
N PHE A 24 26.30 -1.05 5.92
CA PHE A 24 27.45 -0.39 6.52
C PHE A 24 27.05 0.95 7.14
N ASP A 25 27.71 1.27 8.27
CA ASP A 25 27.52 2.55 8.96
C ASP A 25 28.46 3.63 8.38
N VAL A 26 28.42 4.83 8.98
CA VAL A 26 29.20 5.98 8.52
C VAL A 26 30.71 5.74 8.63
N ASP A 27 31.14 4.87 9.54
CA ASP A 27 32.56 4.53 9.73
C ASP A 27 33.02 3.38 8.82
N GLY A 28 32.12 2.84 8.02
CA GLY A 28 32.42 1.73 7.12
C GLY A 28 32.34 0.36 7.80
N ASN A 29 31.84 0.31 9.04
CA ASN A 29 31.67 -0.94 9.77
C ASN A 29 30.38 -1.64 9.36
N PRO A 30 30.37 -3.00 9.31
CA PRO A 30 29.16 -3.71 8.97
C PRO A 30 28.05 -3.49 10.02
N VAL A 31 26.84 -3.24 9.53
CA VAL A 31 25.64 -3.21 10.37
C VAL A 31 25.07 -4.62 10.37
N ILE A 32 25.02 -5.22 11.54
CA ILE A 32 24.48 -6.58 11.69
C ILE A 32 22.97 -6.47 11.86
N TYR A 33 22.22 -7.15 11.01
CA TYR A 33 20.76 -7.11 11.06
C TYR A 33 20.18 -8.52 11.03
N ASP A 34 18.93 -8.63 11.51
CA ASP A 34 18.18 -9.88 11.48
C ASP A 34 17.42 -9.94 10.14
N ALA A 35 17.87 -10.81 9.24
CA ALA A 35 17.30 -10.91 7.90
C ALA A 35 15.80 -11.28 7.93
N ALA A 36 15.37 -12.10 8.88
CA ALA A 36 13.96 -12.48 9.00
C ALA A 36 13.09 -11.28 9.39
N VAL A 37 13.57 -10.44 10.31
CA VAL A 37 12.86 -9.22 10.71
C VAL A 37 12.81 -8.22 9.56
N VAL A 38 13.91 -8.07 8.84
CA VAL A 38 13.97 -7.18 7.66
C VAL A 38 13.02 -7.66 6.58
N GLN A 39 12.95 -8.97 6.35
CA GLN A 39 12.04 -9.55 5.35
C GLN A 39 10.57 -9.26 5.70
N LEU A 40 10.18 -9.41 6.97
CA LEU A 40 8.82 -9.10 7.41
C LEU A 40 8.49 -7.62 7.18
N GLU A 41 9.41 -6.71 7.48
CA GLU A 41 9.20 -5.28 7.25
C GLU A 41 9.10 -4.97 5.75
N SER A 42 9.92 -5.62 4.93
CA SER A 42 9.86 -5.50 3.47
C SER A 42 8.49 -5.90 2.93
N GLU A 43 7.90 -6.99 3.45
CA GLU A 43 6.57 -7.45 3.06
C GLU A 43 5.48 -6.45 3.44
N LYS A 44 5.57 -5.86 4.64
CA LYS A 44 4.65 -4.80 5.06
C LYS A 44 4.72 -3.60 4.14
N MET A 45 5.93 -3.17 3.77
CA MET A 45 6.13 -2.03 2.87
C MET A 45 5.52 -2.31 1.49
N THR A 46 5.72 -3.52 0.97
CA THR A 46 5.15 -3.92 -0.33
C THR A 46 3.62 -3.92 -0.27
N ASN A 47 3.04 -4.45 0.79
CA ASN A 47 1.58 -4.49 0.95
C ASN A 47 1.00 -3.08 1.08
N ALA A 48 1.66 -2.19 1.84
CA ALA A 48 1.24 -0.79 1.94
C ALA A 48 1.29 -0.09 0.59
N GLN A 49 2.36 -0.30 -0.19
CA GLN A 49 2.51 0.31 -1.51
C GLN A 49 1.42 -0.17 -2.48
N THR A 50 1.09 -1.46 -2.46
CA THR A 50 0.02 -2.02 -3.27
C THR A 50 -1.32 -1.38 -2.90
N ALA A 51 -1.60 -1.26 -1.59
CA ALA A 51 -2.84 -0.65 -1.11
C ALA A 51 -2.94 0.82 -1.53
N VAL A 52 -1.85 1.58 -1.41
CA VAL A 52 -1.82 3.00 -1.84
C VAL A 52 -2.08 3.10 -3.35
N GLY A 53 -1.51 2.21 -4.15
CA GLY A 53 -1.76 2.17 -5.59
C GLY A 53 -3.24 1.94 -5.91
N ILE A 54 -3.89 1.03 -5.19
CA ILE A 54 -5.33 0.77 -5.36
C ILE A 54 -6.14 2.01 -4.96
N LEU A 55 -5.82 2.65 -3.83
CA LEU A 55 -6.50 3.87 -3.41
C LEU A 55 -6.37 4.97 -4.46
N ASN A 56 -5.17 5.18 -4.99
CA ASN A 56 -4.93 6.19 -6.02
C ASN A 56 -5.75 5.91 -7.28
N SER A 57 -5.87 4.65 -7.67
CA SER A 57 -6.61 4.26 -8.87
C SER A 57 -8.12 4.33 -8.70
N THR A 58 -8.62 4.37 -7.45
CA THR A 58 -10.05 4.40 -7.14
C THR A 58 -10.52 5.69 -6.48
N ASP A 59 -9.65 6.70 -6.35
CA ASP A 59 -9.99 8.00 -5.76
C ASP A 59 -11.19 8.65 -6.45
N TRP A 60 -11.28 8.53 -7.77
CA TRP A 60 -12.36 9.10 -8.55
C TRP A 60 -13.74 8.65 -8.05
N ALA A 61 -13.86 7.40 -7.57
CA ALA A 61 -15.12 6.84 -7.12
C ALA A 61 -15.59 7.44 -5.80
N SER A 62 -14.70 8.06 -5.03
CA SER A 62 -15.02 8.65 -3.73
C SER A 62 -15.45 10.12 -3.82
N ILE A 63 -15.38 10.72 -5.00
CA ILE A 63 -15.77 12.12 -5.21
C ILE A 63 -17.30 12.21 -5.09
N SER A 64 -17.77 13.16 -4.28
CA SER A 64 -19.19 13.19 -3.88
C SER A 64 -20.16 13.33 -5.04
N ASP A 65 -19.82 14.11 -6.07
CA ASP A 65 -20.72 14.31 -7.20
C ASP A 65 -20.80 13.10 -8.14
N VAL A 66 -19.81 12.22 -8.11
CA VAL A 66 -19.80 11.01 -8.94
C VAL A 66 -20.96 10.09 -8.57
N GLY A 67 -21.30 10.00 -7.28
CA GLY A 67 -22.36 9.14 -6.80
C GLY A 67 -23.69 9.87 -6.55
N SER A 68 -23.80 11.13 -6.94
CA SER A 68 -25.02 11.91 -6.68
C SER A 68 -26.10 11.61 -7.72
N PRO A 69 -27.30 11.13 -7.31
CA PRO A 69 -28.41 10.88 -8.24
C PRO A 69 -28.90 12.11 -8.99
N SER A 70 -28.52 13.31 -8.55
CA SER A 70 -28.85 14.55 -9.26
C SER A 70 -28.00 14.77 -10.51
N ASN A 71 -26.93 14.00 -10.67
CA ASN A 71 -26.05 14.05 -11.83
C ASN A 71 -26.38 12.93 -12.82
N ASN A 72 -26.00 13.12 -14.06
CA ASN A 72 -26.39 12.21 -15.12
C ASN A 72 -25.25 12.05 -16.14
N PRO A 73 -24.61 10.88 -16.24
CA PRO A 73 -24.82 9.69 -15.40
C PRO A 73 -24.18 9.80 -14.01
N TYR A 74 -24.57 8.93 -13.11
CA TYR A 74 -23.94 8.85 -11.79
C TYR A 74 -23.60 7.38 -11.45
N LEU A 75 -22.63 7.21 -10.56
CA LEU A 75 -22.18 5.89 -10.10
C LEU A 75 -23.13 5.41 -9.01
N SER A 76 -24.07 4.52 -9.36
CA SER A 76 -25.12 4.10 -8.44
C SER A 76 -24.60 3.23 -7.29
N ASN A 77 -23.47 2.55 -7.48
CA ASN A 77 -22.87 1.70 -6.45
C ASN A 77 -21.64 2.34 -5.79
N GLN A 78 -21.63 3.67 -5.67
CA GLN A 78 -20.54 4.38 -5.00
C GLN A 78 -20.27 3.82 -3.59
N SER A 79 -21.31 3.43 -2.86
CA SER A 79 -21.15 2.89 -1.50
C SER A 79 -20.33 1.61 -1.48
N GLU A 80 -20.42 0.78 -2.51
CA GLU A 80 -19.59 -0.43 -2.62
C GLU A 80 -18.12 -0.08 -2.81
N PHE A 81 -17.83 0.97 -3.61
CA PHE A 81 -16.46 1.46 -3.78
C PHE A 81 -15.93 2.05 -2.47
N ILE A 82 -16.74 2.77 -1.73
CA ILE A 82 -16.33 3.34 -0.44
C ILE A 82 -16.00 2.22 0.56
N ALA A 83 -16.86 1.18 0.63
CA ALA A 83 -16.60 0.03 1.49
C ALA A 83 -15.32 -0.71 1.10
N TYR A 84 -15.10 -0.92 -0.19
CA TYR A 84 -13.88 -1.52 -0.72
C TYR A 84 -12.66 -0.70 -0.34
N ARG A 85 -12.72 0.63 -0.55
CA ARG A 85 -11.62 1.53 -0.23
C ARG A 85 -11.30 1.56 1.28
N ASN A 86 -12.31 1.40 2.14
CA ASN A 86 -12.09 1.35 3.58
C ASN A 86 -11.26 0.12 3.98
N VAL A 87 -11.51 -1.03 3.36
CA VAL A 87 -10.71 -2.25 3.59
C VAL A 87 -9.27 -2.02 3.11
N ILE A 88 -9.10 -1.43 1.93
CA ILE A 88 -7.78 -1.16 1.36
C ILE A 88 -7.01 -0.16 2.22
N ARG A 89 -7.68 0.89 2.72
CA ARG A 89 -7.06 1.90 3.58
C ARG A 89 -6.52 1.29 4.86
N ALA A 90 -7.24 0.33 5.45
CA ALA A 90 -6.77 -0.36 6.64
C ALA A 90 -5.45 -1.09 6.39
N ILE A 91 -5.30 -1.68 5.21
CA ILE A 91 -4.05 -2.35 4.82
C ILE A 91 -2.94 -1.32 4.57
N ALA A 92 -3.27 -0.16 3.98
CA ALA A 92 -2.30 0.90 3.73
C ALA A 92 -1.74 1.48 5.03
N VAL A 93 -2.58 1.66 6.04
CA VAL A 93 -2.21 2.29 7.32
C VAL A 93 -1.57 1.28 8.27
N TYR A 94 -2.08 0.06 8.30
CA TYR A 94 -1.62 -1.03 9.17
C TYR A 94 -1.28 -2.27 8.34
N PRO A 95 -0.24 -2.19 7.50
CA PRO A 95 0.04 -3.29 6.58
C PRO A 95 0.48 -4.55 7.33
N PRO A 96 -0.13 -5.70 6.99
CA PRO A 96 0.36 -6.97 7.51
C PRO A 96 1.62 -7.39 6.76
N ALA A 97 2.42 -8.24 7.40
CA ALA A 97 3.48 -8.97 6.71
C ALA A 97 2.87 -10.19 6.03
N GLY A 98 3.57 -10.71 5.03
CA GLY A 98 3.16 -11.92 4.33
C GLY A 98 2.20 -11.65 3.19
N GLN A 99 1.51 -12.69 2.79
CA GLN A 99 0.61 -12.64 1.65
C GLN A 99 -0.76 -12.11 2.09
N VAL A 100 -1.27 -11.13 1.35
CA VAL A 100 -2.57 -10.52 1.62
C VAL A 100 -3.59 -11.10 0.65
N THR A 101 -4.77 -11.45 1.18
CA THR A 101 -5.92 -11.77 0.35
C THR A 101 -6.64 -10.47 0.03
N TRP A 102 -6.43 -9.95 -1.18
CA TRP A 102 -7.00 -8.67 -1.61
C TRP A 102 -8.49 -8.83 -1.91
N PRO A 103 -9.34 -7.91 -1.42
CA PRO A 103 -10.76 -7.95 -1.76
C PRO A 103 -10.96 -7.69 -3.25
N THR A 104 -12.06 -8.22 -3.79
CA THR A 104 -12.41 -8.00 -5.20
C THR A 104 -12.97 -6.59 -5.36
N ALA A 105 -12.44 -5.85 -6.33
CA ALA A 105 -12.93 -4.51 -6.65
C ALA A 105 -14.36 -4.59 -7.19
N PRO A 106 -15.25 -3.64 -6.79
CA PRO A 106 -16.60 -3.60 -7.35
C PRO A 106 -16.58 -3.30 -8.85
N THR A 107 -17.62 -3.75 -9.54
CA THR A 107 -17.85 -3.38 -10.93
C THR A 107 -18.66 -2.10 -10.96
N GLU A 108 -18.26 -1.13 -11.78
CA GLU A 108 -18.97 0.14 -11.92
C GLU A 108 -20.39 -0.08 -12.43
N ILE A 109 -21.36 0.53 -11.77
CA ILE A 109 -22.76 0.54 -12.21
C ILE A 109 -23.19 1.99 -12.40
N TRP A 110 -23.28 2.40 -13.65
CA TRP A 110 -23.67 3.76 -14.01
C TRP A 110 -25.16 3.82 -14.32
N GLU A 111 -25.82 4.85 -13.83
CA GLU A 111 -27.23 5.09 -14.09
C GLU A 111 -27.42 6.49 -14.63
N GLY A 112 -28.53 6.68 -15.38
CA GLY A 112 -28.80 7.90 -16.10
C GLY A 112 -28.38 7.80 -17.56
N GLU A 113 -28.56 8.89 -18.28
CA GLU A 113 -28.29 8.93 -19.73
C GLU A 113 -27.12 9.83 -20.06
#